data_4a4606422c32ad5d4d9cfdbc4a5244f6
#
_entry.id   4a4606422c32ad5d4d9cfdbc4a5244f6
#
_cell.length_a   1.000
_cell.length_b   1.000
_cell.length_c   1.000
_cell.angle_alpha   90.00
_cell.angle_beta   90.00
_cell.angle_gamma   90.00
#
_symmetry.space_group_name_H-M   'P 1'
#
loop_
_entity.id
_entity.type
_entity.pdbx_description
1 polymer ?
#
loop_
_entity_poly.entity_id
_entity_poly.type
_entity_poly.pdbx_seq_one_letter_code
_entity_poly.pdbx_strand_id
1 'polypeptide(L)'
;SRVMNELISDDHLNASKLFRKHISSYIENKDLLLMGGYTPGQDKDLDDAIAMWPKLINFISQSSSEKASYENSRLALLKLYE
;
A
#
# COMPACT_ATOMS: atom_id res chain seq x y z
N SER A 1 23.22 -3.74 3.14
CA SER A 1 24.52 -3.23 2.76
C SER A 1 24.35 -2.01 1.85
N ARG A 2 25.44 -1.35 1.60
CA ARG A 2 25.41 -0.17 0.77
C ARG A 2 24.97 -0.46 -0.65
N VAL A 3 25.38 -1.61 -1.16
CA VAL A 3 24.99 -2.01 -2.51
C VAL A 3 23.47 -2.15 -2.60
N MET A 4 22.86 -2.72 -1.57
CA MET A 4 21.41 -2.83 -1.53
C MET A 4 20.75 -1.46 -1.55
N ASN A 5 21.30 -0.53 -0.79
CA ASN A 5 20.74 0.82 -0.76
C ASN A 5 20.82 1.48 -2.12
N GLU A 6 21.86 1.20 -2.85
CA GLU A 6 22.00 1.77 -4.17
C GLU A 6 21.04 1.21 -5.17
N LEU A 7 20.59 -0.04 -4.94
CA LEU A 7 19.64 -0.69 -5.84
C LEU A 7 18.20 -0.31 -5.56
N ILE A 8 17.91 0.21 -4.38
CA ILE A 8 16.56 0.60 -4.01
C ILE A 8 16.39 2.08 -4.32
N SER A 9 15.51 2.38 -5.27
CA SER A 9 15.26 3.76 -5.64
C SER A 9 14.46 4.47 -4.55
N ASP A 10 14.56 5.79 -4.52
CA ASP A 10 13.77 6.60 -3.60
C ASP A 10 12.28 6.40 -3.86
N ASP A 11 11.90 6.26 -5.12
CA ASP A 11 10.50 6.04 -5.47
C ASP A 11 9.99 4.73 -4.88
N HIS A 12 10.79 3.68 -4.94
CA HIS A 12 10.41 2.39 -4.37
C HIS A 12 10.28 2.49 -2.86
N LEU A 13 11.21 3.19 -2.22
CA LEU A 13 11.17 3.35 -0.78
C LEU A 13 9.93 4.13 -0.35
N ASN A 14 9.61 5.19 -1.06
CA ASN A 14 8.43 5.99 -0.78
C ASN A 14 7.15 5.20 -1.00
N ALA A 15 7.09 4.42 -2.08
CA ALA A 15 5.93 3.58 -2.35
C ALA A 15 5.73 2.55 -1.24
N SER A 16 6.82 1.96 -0.75
CA SER A 16 6.73 1.00 0.34
C SER A 16 6.19 1.64 1.62
N LYS A 17 6.63 2.85 1.91
CA LYS A 17 6.16 3.57 3.09
C LYS A 17 4.68 3.89 2.98
N LEU A 18 4.24 4.35 1.82
CA LEU A 18 2.83 4.65 1.59
C LEU A 18 1.99 3.39 1.67
N PHE A 19 2.47 2.31 1.10
CA PHE A 19 1.77 1.05 1.15
C PHE A 19 1.52 0.61 2.59
N ARG A 20 2.57 0.62 3.42
CA ARG A 20 2.45 0.23 4.82
C ARG A 20 1.55 1.19 5.58
N LYS A 21 1.65 2.48 5.30
CA LYS A 21 0.83 3.49 5.95
C LYS A 21 -0.65 3.27 5.66
N HIS A 22 -0.98 3.03 4.41
CA HIS A 22 -2.37 2.80 4.01
C HIS A 22 -2.93 1.52 4.62
N ILE A 23 -2.14 0.46 4.61
CA ILE A 23 -2.56 -0.80 5.22
C ILE A 23 -2.83 -0.61 6.71
N SER A 24 -1.91 0.04 7.41
CA SER A 24 -2.06 0.28 8.84
C SER A 24 -3.28 1.13 9.16
N SER A 25 -3.46 2.22 8.42
CA SER A 25 -4.61 3.11 8.65
C SER A 25 -5.93 2.37 8.46
N TYR A 26 -6.02 1.58 7.42
CA TYR A 26 -7.25 0.83 7.16
C TYR A 26 -7.52 -0.18 8.25
N ILE A 27 -6.52 -0.95 8.62
CA ILE A 27 -6.69 -2.00 9.61
C ILE A 27 -7.03 -1.41 10.98
N GLU A 28 -6.38 -0.33 11.35
CA GLU A 28 -6.65 0.32 12.64
C GLU A 28 -8.06 0.86 12.74
N ASN A 29 -8.66 1.21 11.61
CA ASN A 29 -9.99 1.79 11.58
C ASN A 29 -11.04 0.86 10.98
N LYS A 30 -10.71 -0.42 10.85
CA LYS A 30 -11.57 -1.38 10.18
C LYS A 30 -12.94 -1.47 10.84
N ASP A 31 -12.97 -1.57 12.18
CA ASP A 31 -14.22 -1.68 12.90
C ASP A 31 -15.08 -0.44 12.71
N LEU A 32 -14.45 0.73 12.76
CA LEU A 32 -15.17 1.98 12.55
C LEU A 32 -15.79 2.03 11.17
N LEU A 33 -15.04 1.60 10.16
CA LEU A 33 -15.53 1.58 8.78
C LEU A 33 -16.69 0.61 8.61
N LEU A 34 -16.60 -0.57 9.22
CA LEU A 34 -17.66 -1.57 9.12
C LEU A 34 -18.94 -1.12 9.80
N MET A 35 -18.82 -0.34 10.86
CA MET A 35 -19.99 0.18 11.56
C MET A 35 -20.59 1.40 10.91
N GLY A 36 -19.95 1.91 9.86
CA GLY A 36 -20.42 3.11 9.21
C GLY A 36 -20.21 4.37 10.01
N GLY A 37 -19.28 4.32 10.99
CA GLY A 37 -19.03 5.46 11.86
C GLY A 37 -18.02 6.45 11.36
N TYR A 38 -17.45 6.21 10.20
CA TYR A 38 -16.44 7.11 9.65
C TYR A 38 -17.07 8.09 8.67
N THR A 39 -16.71 9.36 8.82
CA THR A 39 -17.14 10.41 7.92
C THR A 39 -15.96 10.82 7.02
N PRO A 40 -16.10 10.75 5.70
CA PRO A 40 -15.02 11.18 4.80
C PRO A 40 -14.60 12.61 5.12
N GLY A 41 -13.30 12.82 5.09
CA GLY A 41 -12.72 14.12 5.38
C GLY A 41 -12.20 14.29 6.79
N GLN A 42 -12.48 13.34 7.68
CA GLN A 42 -11.99 13.44 9.06
C GLN A 42 -10.50 13.12 9.16
N ASP A 43 -10.03 12.20 8.32
CA ASP A 43 -8.66 11.72 8.37
C ASP A 43 -8.16 11.50 6.96
N LYS A 44 -7.24 12.36 6.52
CA LYS A 44 -6.75 12.29 5.15
C LYS A 44 -6.06 10.96 4.86
N ASP A 45 -5.29 10.46 5.81
CA ASP A 45 -4.59 9.20 5.62
C ASP A 45 -5.56 8.05 5.44
N LEU A 46 -6.64 8.06 6.22
CA LEU A 46 -7.66 7.02 6.11
C LEU A 46 -8.44 7.17 4.82
N ASP A 47 -8.75 8.40 4.41
CA ASP A 47 -9.42 8.63 3.13
C ASP A 47 -8.58 8.06 1.99
N ASP A 48 -7.28 8.32 2.00
CA ASP A 48 -6.39 7.81 0.98
C ASP A 48 -6.34 6.29 1.01
N ALA A 49 -6.31 5.71 2.19
CA ALA A 49 -6.29 4.26 2.34
C ALA A 49 -7.55 3.62 1.80
N ILE A 50 -8.70 4.22 2.04
CA ILE A 50 -9.97 3.73 1.54
C ILE A 50 -9.99 3.78 0.01
N ALA A 51 -9.55 4.90 -0.55
CA ALA A 51 -9.52 5.07 -2.00
C ALA A 51 -8.57 4.07 -2.67
N MET A 52 -7.48 3.76 -2.02
CA MET A 52 -6.47 2.84 -2.56
C MET A 52 -6.78 1.37 -2.27
N TRP A 53 -7.71 1.09 -1.36
CA TRP A 53 -7.89 -0.25 -0.85
C TRP A 53 -8.12 -1.31 -1.92
N PRO A 54 -8.99 -1.09 -2.90
CA PRO A 54 -9.17 -2.11 -3.95
C PRO A 54 -7.89 -2.42 -4.69
N LYS A 55 -7.07 -1.40 -4.95
CA LYS A 55 -5.80 -1.58 -5.63
C LYS A 55 -4.80 -2.33 -4.75
N LEU A 56 -4.80 -2.02 -3.46
CA LEU A 56 -3.91 -2.69 -2.51
C LEU A 56 -4.24 -4.17 -2.40
N ILE A 57 -5.52 -4.50 -2.30
CA ILE A 57 -5.95 -5.89 -2.20
C ILE A 57 -5.60 -6.64 -3.48
N ASN A 58 -5.82 -6.02 -4.63
CA ASN A 58 -5.47 -6.64 -5.90
C ASN A 58 -3.97 -6.93 -5.98
N PHE A 59 -3.16 -5.98 -5.56
CA PHE A 59 -1.71 -6.14 -5.55
C PHE A 59 -1.29 -7.31 -4.66
N ILE A 60 -1.84 -7.38 -3.47
CA ILE A 60 -1.50 -8.44 -2.51
C ILE A 60 -1.93 -9.81 -3.06
N SER A 61 -3.11 -9.88 -3.65
CA SER A 61 -3.62 -11.12 -4.20
C SER A 61 -2.75 -11.64 -5.33
N GLN A 62 -2.34 -10.76 -6.22
CA GLN A 62 -1.48 -11.15 -7.33
C GLN A 62 -0.11 -11.60 -6.84
N SER A 63 0.45 -10.89 -5.89
CA SER A 63 1.76 -11.24 -5.36
C SER A 63 1.74 -12.61 -4.69
N SER A 64 0.65 -12.94 -4.03
CA SER A 64 0.54 -14.21 -3.33
C SER A 64 0.34 -15.37 -4.28
N SER A 65 -0.46 -15.19 -5.33
CA SER A 65 -0.87 -16.30 -6.17
C SER A 65 0.08 -16.60 -7.32
N GLU A 66 0.83 -15.60 -7.77
CA GLU A 66 1.65 -15.75 -8.97
C GLU A 66 3.11 -16.03 -8.68
N LYS A 67 3.50 -16.02 -7.42
CA LYS A 67 4.90 -16.21 -7.06
C LYS A 67 5.80 -15.27 -7.85
N ALA A 68 5.38 -14.02 -7.96
CA ALA A 68 6.13 -13.02 -8.71
C ALA A 68 7.53 -12.86 -8.15
N SER A 69 8.47 -12.56 -9.03
CA SER A 69 9.84 -12.30 -8.61
C SER A 69 9.88 -10.99 -7.82
N TYR A 70 10.98 -10.80 -7.10
CA TYR A 70 11.16 -9.55 -6.36
C TYR A 70 11.04 -8.35 -7.30
N GLU A 71 11.64 -8.46 -8.47
CA GLU A 71 11.63 -7.35 -9.43
C GLU A 71 10.21 -7.04 -9.91
N ASN A 72 9.43 -8.07 -10.20
CA ASN A 72 8.05 -7.87 -10.64
C ASN A 72 7.22 -7.23 -9.53
N SER A 73 7.42 -7.68 -8.30
CA SER A 73 6.69 -7.10 -7.16
C SER A 73 7.06 -5.65 -6.96
N ARG A 74 8.35 -5.33 -7.11
CA ARG A 74 8.81 -3.96 -6.95
C ARG A 74 8.20 -3.05 -8.00
N LEU A 75 8.17 -3.50 -9.25
CA LEU A 75 7.59 -2.71 -10.34
C LEU A 75 6.09 -2.51 -10.14
N ALA A 76 5.40 -3.54 -9.69
CA ALA A 76 3.97 -3.44 -9.43
C ALA A 76 3.69 -2.44 -8.32
N LEU A 77 4.51 -2.44 -7.28
CA LEU A 77 4.35 -1.52 -6.18
C LEU A 77 4.56 -0.08 -6.63
N LEU A 78 5.59 0.15 -7.44
CA LEU A 78 5.85 1.49 -7.96
C LEU A 78 4.69 1.97 -8.82
N LYS A 79 4.15 1.10 -9.64
CA LYS A 79 3.05 1.45 -10.52
C LYS A 79 1.80 1.81 -9.72
N LEU A 80 1.62 1.17 -8.58
CA LEU A 80 0.49 1.41 -7.72
C LEU A 80 0.42 2.87 -7.26
N TYR A 81 1.58 3.50 -7.10
CA TYR A 81 1.69 4.85 -6.57
C TYR A 81 2.22 5.86 -7.60
N GLU A 82 2.12 5.56 -8.87
CA GLU A 82 2.50 6.52 -9.91
C GLU A 82 1.61 7.74 -9.96
#